data_69d8163f5819629037d584efc6c54499
#
_entry.id   69d8163f5819629037d584efc6c54499
#
_cell.length_a   1.000
_cell.length_b   1.000
_cell.length_c   1.000
_cell.angle_alpha   90.00
_cell.angle_beta   90.00
_cell.angle_gamma   90.00
#
_symmetry.space_group_name_H-M   'P 1'
#
loop_
_entity.id
_entity.type
_entity.pdbx_description
1 polymer ?
#
loop_
_entity_poly.entity_id
_entity_poly.type
_entity_poly.pdbx_seq_one_letter_code
_entity_poly.pdbx_strand_id
1 'polypeptide(L)' 'MAKYKYPPEKLQQIESNRWLTDRERSVFELYYRRGWAIEDVAAELDVCRTTVNNDLKSIRDKSI' A
#
# COMPACT_ATOMS: atom_id res chain seq x y z
N MET A 1 13.03 -6.76 -10.99
CA MET A 1 11.97 -6.15 -11.79
C MET A 1 11.07 -5.31 -10.93
N ALA A 2 10.99 -4.05 -11.20
CA ALA A 2 10.17 -3.14 -10.39
C ALA A 2 8.70 -3.32 -10.72
N LYS A 3 7.88 -3.33 -9.71
CA LYS A 3 6.43 -3.40 -9.85
C LYS A 3 5.77 -2.13 -9.30
N TYR A 4 6.47 -1.02 -9.39
CA TYR A 4 5.96 0.23 -8.84
C TYR A 4 4.78 0.73 -9.66
N LYS A 5 3.71 1.05 -8.98
CA LYS A 5 2.52 1.63 -9.59
C LYS A 5 2.67 3.13 -9.80
N TYR A 6 3.59 3.73 -9.06
CA TYR A 6 3.84 5.16 -9.10
C TYR A 6 5.33 5.43 -9.22
N PRO A 7 5.72 6.62 -9.73
CA PRO A 7 7.13 7.03 -9.73
C PRO A 7 7.64 7.17 -8.29
N PRO A 8 8.97 7.10 -8.09
CA PRO A 8 9.53 7.19 -6.74
C PRO A 8 9.13 8.45 -5.96
N GLU A 9 9.01 9.58 -6.65
CA GLU A 9 8.59 10.82 -6.00
C GLU A 9 7.18 10.69 -5.43
N LYS A 10 6.30 10.07 -6.19
CA LYS A 10 4.92 9.88 -5.76
C LYS A 10 4.87 8.93 -4.56
N LEU A 11 5.71 7.91 -4.56
CA LEU A 11 5.77 6.98 -3.44
C LEU A 11 6.19 7.70 -2.16
N GLN A 12 7.15 8.61 -2.25
CA GLN A 12 7.57 9.37 -1.09
C GLN A 12 6.44 10.25 -0.55
N GLN A 13 5.69 10.87 -1.44
CA GLN A 13 4.56 11.70 -1.04
C GLN A 13 3.51 10.88 -0.31
N ILE A 14 3.20 9.70 -0.83
CA ILE A 14 2.22 8.82 -0.20
C ILE A 14 2.73 8.35 1.16
N GLU A 15 3.99 7.97 1.22
CA GLU A 15 4.59 7.47 2.44
C GLU A 15 4.59 8.54 3.54
N SER A 16 4.73 9.79 3.16
CA SER A 16 4.73 10.90 4.10
C SER A 16 3.33 11.36 4.48
N ASN A 17 2.31 10.77 3.89
CA ASN A 17 0.94 11.19 4.13
C ASN A 17 0.51 10.79 5.54
N ARG A 18 0.24 11.78 6.37
CA ARG A 18 -0.12 11.54 7.77
C ARG A 18 -1.55 11.04 7.94
N TRP A 19 -2.33 11.01 6.87
CA TRP A 19 -3.69 10.50 6.93
C TRP A 19 -3.76 8.98 6.87
N LEU A 20 -2.64 8.32 6.55
CA LEU A 20 -2.60 6.87 6.47
C LEU A 20 -2.52 6.26 7.86
N THR A 21 -3.31 5.22 8.08
CA THR A 21 -3.20 4.43 9.31
C THR A 21 -1.95 3.55 9.25
N ASP A 22 -1.59 2.97 10.40
CA ASP A 22 -0.42 2.08 10.45
C ASP A 22 -0.59 0.90 9.49
N ARG A 23 -1.78 0.33 9.44
CA ARG A 23 -2.03 -0.78 8.52
C ARG A 23 -1.92 -0.33 7.08
N GLU A 24 -2.47 0.84 6.75
CA GLU A 24 -2.38 1.35 5.40
C GLU A 24 -0.94 1.58 5.00
N ARG A 25 -0.12 2.07 5.92
CA ARG A 25 1.31 2.25 5.63
C ARG A 25 1.99 0.93 5.36
N SER A 26 1.66 -0.10 6.14
CA SER A 26 2.22 -1.43 5.93
C SER A 26 1.79 -1.99 4.58
N VAL A 27 0.51 -1.86 4.23
CA VAL A 27 0.01 -2.30 2.94
C VAL A 27 0.74 -1.55 1.82
N PHE A 28 0.86 -0.24 1.96
CA PHE A 28 1.55 0.55 0.95
C PHE A 28 2.97 0.07 0.75
N GLU A 29 3.71 -0.10 1.82
CA GLU A 29 5.10 -0.50 1.71
C GLU A 29 5.24 -1.86 1.05
N LEU A 30 4.47 -2.84 1.49
CA LEU A 30 4.58 -4.18 0.96
C LEU A 30 4.14 -4.25 -0.49
N TYR A 31 3.07 -3.58 -0.83
CA TYR A 31 2.50 -3.67 -2.16
C TYR A 31 3.22 -2.78 -3.17
N TYR A 32 3.41 -1.51 -2.83
CA TYR A 32 3.96 -0.56 -3.79
C TYR A 32 5.48 -0.53 -3.80
N ARG A 33 6.11 -0.64 -2.64
CA ARG A 33 7.56 -0.55 -2.56
C ARG A 33 8.24 -1.88 -2.79
N ARG A 34 7.69 -2.95 -2.21
CA ARG A 34 8.30 -4.28 -2.33
C ARG A 34 7.70 -5.10 -3.46
N GLY A 35 6.57 -4.69 -3.99
CA GLY A 35 5.94 -5.37 -5.12
C GLY A 35 5.30 -6.70 -4.75
N TRP A 36 4.90 -6.88 -3.50
CA TRP A 36 4.26 -8.11 -3.07
C TRP A 36 2.88 -8.23 -3.70
N ALA A 37 2.45 -9.47 -3.92
CA ALA A 37 1.08 -9.72 -4.34
C ALA A 37 0.12 -9.43 -3.19
N ILE A 38 -1.14 -9.14 -3.53
CA ILE A 38 -2.14 -8.85 -2.52
C ILE A 38 -2.28 -10.00 -1.53
N GLU A 39 -2.20 -11.23 -2.03
CA GLU A 39 -2.31 -12.41 -1.18
C GLU A 39 -1.20 -12.45 -0.14
N ASP A 40 0.00 -12.11 -0.55
CA ASP A 40 1.15 -12.12 0.34
C ASP A 40 1.03 -11.02 1.39
N VAL A 41 0.57 -9.84 0.97
CA VAL A 41 0.37 -8.74 1.90
C VAL A 41 -0.70 -9.12 2.93
N ALA A 42 -1.79 -9.71 2.48
CA ALA A 42 -2.86 -10.13 3.38
C ALA A 42 -2.36 -11.15 4.40
N ALA A 43 -1.55 -12.09 3.94
CA ALA A 43 -1.01 -13.12 4.84
C ALA A 43 -0.06 -12.50 5.87
N GLU A 44 0.77 -11.57 5.44
CA GLU A 44 1.72 -10.93 6.33
C GLU A 44 1.01 -10.13 7.42
N LEU A 45 -0.07 -9.46 7.07
CA LEU A 45 -0.81 -8.61 7.99
C LEU A 45 -1.95 -9.34 8.68
N ASP A 46 -2.14 -10.62 8.37
CA ASP A 46 -3.19 -11.45 8.97
C ASP A 46 -4.57 -10.85 8.75
N VAL A 47 -4.83 -10.45 7.51
CA VAL A 47 -6.12 -9.88 7.12
C VAL A 47 -6.59 -10.54 5.83
N CYS A 48 -7.84 -10.29 5.45
CA CYS A 48 -8.39 -10.82 4.20
C CYS A 48 -7.89 -9.99 3.02
N ARG A 49 -7.91 -10.60 1.83
CA ARG A 49 -7.55 -9.88 0.61
C ARG A 49 -8.47 -8.68 0.39
N THR A 50 -9.75 -8.84 0.73
CA THR A 50 -10.69 -7.74 0.62
C THR A 50 -10.24 -6.54 1.45
N THR A 51 -9.73 -6.80 2.66
CA THR A 51 -9.22 -5.73 3.51
C THR A 51 -8.05 -5.02 2.85
N VAL A 52 -7.13 -5.79 2.25
CA VAL A 52 -5.98 -5.20 1.55
C VAL A 52 -6.46 -4.35 0.37
N ASN A 53 -7.41 -4.86 -0.40
CA ASN A 53 -7.97 -4.09 -1.52
C ASN A 53 -8.60 -2.79 -1.05
N ASN A 54 -9.35 -2.84 0.06
CA ASN A 54 -9.96 -1.66 0.63
C ASN A 54 -8.91 -0.66 1.09
N ASP A 55 -7.84 -1.17 1.70
CA ASP A 55 -6.75 -0.30 2.15
C ASP A 55 -6.05 0.36 0.96
N LEU A 56 -5.82 -0.39 -0.11
CA LEU A 56 -5.19 0.17 -1.31
C LEU A 56 -6.06 1.24 -1.92
N LYS A 57 -7.36 1.02 -1.97
CA LYS A 57 -8.29 2.01 -2.48
C LYS A 57 -8.27 3.27 -1.61
N SER A 58 -8.26 3.08 -0.30
CA SER A 58 -8.21 4.20 0.64
C SER A 58 -6.92 4.99 0.48
N ILE A 59 -5.80 4.29 0.35
CA ILE A 59 -4.51 4.94 0.13
C ILE A 59 -4.57 5.81 -1.12
N ARG A 60 -5.09 5.25 -2.20
CA ARG A 60 -5.19 5.97 -3.46
C ARG A 60 -6.08 7.20 -3.33
N ASP A 61 -7.22 7.04 -2.67
CA ASP A 61 -8.15 8.16 -2.48
C ASP A 61 -7.53 9.27 -1.65
N LYS A 62 -6.77 8.90 -0.62
CA LYS A 62 -6.15 9.88 0.26
C LYS A 62 -4.95 10.57 -0.37
N SER A 63 -4.36 9.95 -1.37
CA SER A 63 -3.11 10.44 -1.98
C SER A 63 -3.33 11.27 -3.24
N ILE A 64 -4.54 11.36 -3.71
CA ILE A 64 -4.85 12.09 -4.95
C ILE A 64 -5.56 13.43 -4.66
#